data_b156278aa8ad84f5fc0cdd8e4e040967
#
_entry.id   b156278aa8ad84f5fc0cdd8e4e040967
#
_cell.length_a   1.000
_cell.length_b   1.000
_cell.length_c   1.000
_cell.angle_alpha   90.00
_cell.angle_beta   90.00
_cell.angle_gamma   90.00
#
_symmetry.space_group_name_H-M   'P 1'
#
loop_
_entity.id
_entity.type
_entity.pdbx_description
1 polymer ?
#
loop_
_entity_poly.entity_id
_entity_poly.type
_entity_poly.pdbx_seq_one_letter_code
_entity_poly.pdbx_strand_id
1 'polypeptide(L)'
;MDTGYGTRYRELFERHWWWRARERVILDALEAHRPAAGYRAILDIGCGDGLFFDRLLRIPGVSRVEGIEPAEALVSPDGPHRARITVAPFDDSFVPQHQYSAILMLDVLEHLADAPGALHHALSLLEPGGIIFATVPAFMSLWTRHDRLNHHHTRYDVRSFTALAGAAGMRIDHMRYFFRWTAAAKIATRVVEWLVPGDPRSPEVPAAMINRALYGLSRMEERVIGGLPVPFGSSLLVVGGRAR
;
A
#
# COMPACT_ATOMS: atom_id res chain seq x y z
N MET A 1 4.26 14.01 4.17
CA MET A 1 5.50 13.44 3.56
C MET A 1 6.48 14.56 3.28
N ASP A 2 7.77 14.37 3.53
CA ASP A 2 8.82 15.37 3.24
C ASP A 2 8.89 15.63 1.72
N THR A 3 9.00 16.91 1.31
CA THR A 3 9.07 17.32 -0.12
C THR A 3 10.30 16.75 -0.83
N GLY A 4 11.42 16.57 -0.13
CA GLY A 4 12.62 15.90 -0.67
C GLY A 4 12.43 14.39 -0.93
N TYR A 5 11.48 13.76 -0.24
CA TYR A 5 11.10 12.37 -0.47
C TYR A 5 10.27 12.24 -1.77
N GLY A 6 9.38 13.21 -2.04
CA GLY A 6 8.52 13.22 -3.23
C GLY A 6 9.30 13.23 -4.54
N THR A 7 10.36 14.04 -4.64
CA THR A 7 11.19 14.10 -5.86
C THR A 7 11.96 12.80 -6.14
N ARG A 8 12.25 12.00 -5.10
CA ARG A 8 12.93 10.71 -5.21
C ARG A 8 11.96 9.52 -5.32
N TYR A 9 10.66 9.75 -5.07
CA TYR A 9 9.68 8.67 -5.01
C TYR A 9 9.57 7.88 -6.31
N ARG A 10 9.61 8.55 -7.47
CA ARG A 10 9.60 7.89 -8.79
C ARG A 10 10.81 6.96 -8.95
N GLU A 11 12.03 7.42 -8.63
CA GLU A 11 13.23 6.58 -8.71
C GLU A 11 13.15 5.37 -7.78
N LEU A 12 12.67 5.57 -6.55
CA LEU A 12 12.48 4.49 -5.59
C LEU A 12 11.45 3.48 -6.10
N PHE A 13 10.31 3.95 -6.59
CA PHE A 13 9.26 3.09 -7.13
C PHE A 13 9.77 2.23 -8.30
N GLU A 14 10.48 2.83 -9.24
CA GLU A 14 10.95 2.14 -10.44
C GLU A 14 12.13 1.19 -10.17
N ARG A 15 13.02 1.55 -9.24
CA ARG A 15 14.33 0.90 -9.12
C ARG A 15 14.56 0.16 -7.82
N HIS A 16 14.02 0.64 -6.70
CA HIS A 16 14.33 0.08 -5.40
C HIS A 16 13.63 -1.28 -5.20
N TRP A 17 14.38 -2.26 -4.71
CA TRP A 17 13.93 -3.66 -4.53
C TRP A 17 12.62 -3.79 -3.74
N TRP A 18 12.42 -2.97 -2.70
CA TRP A 18 11.25 -3.07 -1.82
C TRP A 18 9.97 -2.69 -2.56
N TRP A 19 9.96 -1.53 -3.28
CA TRP A 19 8.79 -1.09 -4.07
C TRP A 19 8.44 -2.09 -5.15
N ARG A 20 9.46 -2.60 -5.86
CA ARG A 20 9.27 -3.59 -6.92
C ARG A 20 8.76 -4.93 -6.38
N ALA A 21 9.24 -5.39 -5.22
CA ALA A 21 8.78 -6.62 -4.60
C ALA A 21 7.35 -6.45 -4.05
N ARG A 22 7.04 -5.29 -3.43
CA ARG A 22 5.69 -4.94 -2.96
C ARG A 22 4.69 -4.86 -4.11
N GLU A 23 5.03 -4.16 -5.20
CA GLU A 23 4.23 -4.10 -6.42
C GLU A 23 3.82 -5.51 -6.86
N ARG A 24 4.76 -6.44 -6.86
CA ARG A 24 4.49 -7.82 -7.26
C ARG A 24 3.54 -8.55 -6.30
N VAL A 25 3.70 -8.37 -4.99
CA VAL A 25 2.77 -8.93 -4.00
C VAL A 25 1.34 -8.44 -4.25
N ILE A 26 1.18 -7.16 -4.56
CA ILE A 26 -0.13 -6.55 -4.84
C ILE A 26 -0.72 -7.09 -6.14
N LEU A 27 0.07 -7.19 -7.21
CA LEU A 27 -0.38 -7.76 -8.49
C LEU A 27 -0.78 -9.24 -8.34
N ASP A 28 0.00 -10.02 -7.59
CA ASP A 28 -0.31 -11.43 -7.31
C ASP A 28 -1.63 -11.53 -6.49
N ALA A 29 -1.89 -10.59 -5.55
CA ALA A 29 -3.13 -10.53 -4.80
C ALA A 29 -4.33 -10.14 -5.68
N LEU A 30 -4.17 -9.15 -6.56
CA LEU A 30 -5.19 -8.75 -7.53
C LEU A 30 -5.58 -9.91 -8.44
N GLU A 31 -4.62 -10.69 -8.91
CA GLU A 31 -4.91 -11.86 -9.75
C GLU A 31 -5.59 -12.98 -8.95
N ALA A 32 -5.12 -13.27 -7.73
CA ALA A 32 -5.67 -14.34 -6.89
C ALA A 32 -7.12 -14.08 -6.43
N HIS A 33 -7.51 -12.81 -6.29
CA HIS A 33 -8.85 -12.41 -5.85
C HIS A 33 -9.68 -11.79 -6.98
N ARG A 34 -9.29 -12.03 -8.23
CA ARG A 34 -9.99 -11.46 -9.38
C ARG A 34 -11.40 -12.02 -9.49
N PRO A 35 -12.44 -11.16 -9.50
CA PRO A 35 -13.81 -11.59 -9.74
C PRO A 35 -13.98 -12.26 -11.11
N ALA A 36 -14.96 -13.12 -11.27
CA ALA A 36 -15.26 -13.74 -12.56
C ALA A 36 -15.55 -12.69 -13.66
N ALA A 37 -16.16 -11.55 -13.30
CA ALA A 37 -16.39 -10.43 -14.19
C ALA A 37 -15.15 -9.58 -14.49
N GLY A 38 -14.01 -9.88 -13.83
CA GLY A 38 -12.79 -9.07 -13.86
C GLY A 38 -12.93 -7.75 -13.12
N TYR A 39 -11.88 -6.93 -13.20
CA TYR A 39 -11.90 -5.53 -12.75
C TYR A 39 -12.20 -4.64 -13.95
N ARG A 40 -13.11 -3.67 -13.80
CA ARG A 40 -13.44 -2.68 -14.84
C ARG A 40 -12.89 -1.31 -14.51
N ALA A 41 -13.13 -0.86 -13.29
CA ALA A 41 -12.68 0.44 -12.79
C ALA A 41 -11.95 0.24 -11.46
N ILE A 42 -10.75 0.80 -11.34
CA ILE A 42 -9.90 0.73 -10.15
C ILE A 42 -9.64 2.16 -9.65
N LEU A 43 -9.84 2.37 -8.36
CA LEU A 43 -9.42 3.59 -7.65
C LEU A 43 -8.18 3.28 -6.83
N ASP A 44 -7.14 4.10 -6.95
CA ASP A 44 -5.93 4.05 -6.12
C ASP A 44 -5.92 5.27 -5.19
N ILE A 45 -6.16 5.05 -3.90
CA ILE A 45 -6.18 6.09 -2.87
C ILE A 45 -4.76 6.25 -2.34
N GLY A 46 -4.25 7.51 -2.36
CA GLY A 46 -2.84 7.78 -2.06
C GLY A 46 -1.92 7.38 -3.23
N CYS A 47 -2.37 7.62 -4.45
CA CYS A 47 -1.74 7.12 -5.67
C CYS A 47 -0.41 7.81 -6.04
N GLY A 48 -0.04 8.90 -5.35
CA GLY A 48 1.09 9.74 -5.75
C GLY A 48 0.95 10.21 -7.21
N ASP A 49 1.98 10.01 -8.00
CA ASP A 49 2.04 10.37 -9.43
C ASP A 49 1.45 9.29 -10.36
N GLY A 50 0.65 8.36 -9.84
CA GLY A 50 0.02 7.29 -10.62
C GLY A 50 1.02 6.28 -11.19
N LEU A 51 2.16 6.06 -10.54
CA LEU A 51 3.23 5.18 -11.04
C LEU A 51 2.79 3.71 -11.17
N PHE A 52 1.74 3.33 -10.45
CA PHE A 52 1.19 1.98 -10.51
C PHE A 52 0.14 1.81 -11.64
N PHE A 53 -0.38 2.89 -12.21
CA PHE A 53 -1.50 2.86 -13.17
C PHE A 53 -1.20 2.04 -14.42
N ASP A 54 0.01 2.14 -14.98
CA ASP A 54 0.38 1.32 -16.14
C ASP A 54 0.31 -0.19 -15.89
N ARG A 55 0.58 -0.62 -14.66
CA ARG A 55 0.46 -2.03 -14.27
C ARG A 55 -1.00 -2.44 -14.14
N LEU A 56 -1.82 -1.59 -13.52
CA LEU A 56 -3.25 -1.83 -13.35
C LEU A 56 -3.98 -1.85 -14.69
N LEU A 57 -3.66 -0.94 -15.61
CA LEU A 57 -4.23 -0.89 -16.97
C LEU A 57 -3.87 -2.11 -17.83
N ARG A 58 -2.81 -2.85 -17.49
CA ARG A 58 -2.46 -4.10 -18.16
C ARG A 58 -3.24 -5.32 -17.66
N ILE A 59 -3.97 -5.20 -16.56
CA ILE A 59 -4.82 -6.28 -16.06
C ILE A 59 -5.99 -6.47 -17.05
N PRO A 60 -6.22 -7.68 -17.57
CA PRO A 60 -7.31 -7.92 -18.52
C PRO A 60 -8.67 -7.51 -17.97
N GLY A 61 -9.40 -6.71 -18.74
CA GLY A 61 -10.74 -6.19 -18.37
C GLY A 61 -10.71 -4.81 -17.71
N VAL A 62 -9.56 -4.32 -17.22
CA VAL A 62 -9.45 -2.97 -16.66
C VAL A 62 -9.49 -1.96 -17.80
N SER A 63 -10.52 -1.12 -17.79
CA SER A 63 -10.69 -0.02 -18.76
C SER A 63 -10.47 1.36 -18.14
N ARG A 64 -10.52 1.44 -16.80
CA ARG A 64 -10.40 2.70 -16.06
C ARG A 64 -9.53 2.50 -14.82
N VAL A 65 -8.56 3.40 -14.66
CA VAL A 65 -7.80 3.56 -13.43
C VAL A 65 -7.78 5.05 -13.10
N GLU A 66 -8.17 5.37 -11.89
CA GLU A 66 -8.20 6.72 -11.35
C GLU A 66 -7.51 6.73 -10.00
N GLY A 67 -7.09 7.90 -9.55
CA GLY A 67 -6.46 8.05 -8.24
C GLY A 67 -6.84 9.34 -7.55
N ILE A 68 -6.65 9.34 -6.25
CA ILE A 68 -6.73 10.52 -5.41
C ILE A 68 -5.47 10.63 -4.57
N GLU A 69 -4.87 11.83 -4.55
CA GLU A 69 -3.63 12.13 -3.83
C GLU A 69 -3.75 13.51 -3.15
N PRO A 70 -3.62 13.59 -1.82
CA PRO A 70 -3.75 14.87 -1.12
C PRO A 70 -2.51 15.77 -1.29
N ALA A 71 -1.33 15.21 -1.56
CA ALA A 71 -0.10 15.95 -1.66
C ALA A 71 0.18 16.37 -3.11
N GLU A 72 -0.21 17.60 -3.49
CA GLU A 72 0.02 18.15 -4.81
C GLU A 72 1.48 18.03 -5.27
N ALA A 73 2.43 18.19 -4.34
CA ALA A 73 3.87 18.09 -4.61
C ALA A 73 4.31 16.68 -5.10
N LEU A 74 3.49 15.65 -4.91
CA LEU A 74 3.74 14.29 -5.39
C LEU A 74 3.22 14.05 -6.81
N VAL A 75 2.36 14.94 -7.32
CA VAL A 75 1.71 14.77 -8.62
C VAL A 75 2.38 15.68 -9.65
N SER A 76 3.05 15.08 -10.62
CA SER A 76 3.69 15.85 -11.70
C SER A 76 2.63 16.52 -12.57
N PRO A 77 2.71 17.84 -12.80
CA PRO A 77 1.78 18.54 -13.70
C PRO A 77 1.74 17.98 -15.11
N ASP A 78 2.90 17.54 -15.61
CA ASP A 78 3.09 16.98 -16.95
C ASP A 78 3.16 15.44 -16.92
N GLY A 79 2.75 14.81 -15.82
CA GLY A 79 2.75 13.35 -15.66
C GLY A 79 1.79 12.66 -16.65
N PRO A 80 2.14 11.46 -17.15
CA PRO A 80 1.33 10.75 -18.16
C PRO A 80 -0.08 10.39 -17.65
N HIS A 81 -0.26 10.37 -16.33
CA HIS A 81 -1.53 10.03 -15.69
C HIS A 81 -2.20 11.22 -14.99
N ARG A 82 -1.66 12.45 -15.15
CA ARG A 82 -2.17 13.64 -14.44
C ARG A 82 -3.69 13.82 -14.56
N ALA A 83 -4.25 13.59 -15.74
CA ALA A 83 -5.69 13.72 -16.00
C ALA A 83 -6.56 12.66 -15.29
N ARG A 84 -5.95 11.63 -14.71
CA ARG A 84 -6.62 10.54 -13.98
C ARG A 84 -6.51 10.70 -12.46
N ILE A 85 -5.80 11.74 -12.00
CA ILE A 85 -5.50 11.96 -10.57
C ILE A 85 -6.25 13.19 -10.09
N THR A 86 -7.09 13.00 -9.09
CA THR A 86 -7.73 14.08 -8.34
C THR A 86 -6.76 14.49 -7.21
N VAL A 87 -6.36 15.75 -7.19
CA VAL A 87 -5.54 16.28 -6.10
C VAL A 87 -6.48 16.85 -5.05
N ALA A 88 -6.74 16.07 -4.02
CA ALA A 88 -7.62 16.43 -2.90
C ALA A 88 -7.41 15.46 -1.73
N PRO A 89 -7.77 15.82 -0.50
CA PRO A 89 -7.92 14.88 0.60
C PRO A 89 -8.92 13.77 0.24
N PHE A 90 -8.68 12.57 0.75
CA PHE A 90 -9.66 11.50 0.66
C PHE A 90 -10.56 11.52 1.89
N ASP A 91 -11.72 12.12 1.73
CA ASP A 91 -12.77 12.26 2.74
C ASP A 91 -14.15 12.20 2.07
N ASP A 92 -15.22 12.43 2.82
CA ASP A 92 -16.62 12.35 2.36
C ASP A 92 -16.96 13.34 1.23
N SER A 93 -16.11 14.34 0.97
CA SER A 93 -16.28 15.28 -0.15
C SER A 93 -15.87 14.68 -1.49
N PHE A 94 -15.11 13.58 -1.50
CA PHE A 94 -14.76 12.86 -2.71
C PHE A 94 -15.93 11.99 -3.18
N VAL A 95 -16.73 12.51 -4.11
CA VAL A 95 -17.90 11.84 -4.68
C VAL A 95 -17.67 11.57 -6.17
N PRO A 96 -17.18 10.39 -6.56
CA PRO A 96 -16.98 10.05 -7.97
C PRO A 96 -18.30 9.81 -8.69
N GLN A 97 -18.31 9.94 -10.02
CA GLN A 97 -19.48 9.75 -10.86
C GLN A 97 -19.87 8.27 -11.06
N HIS A 98 -19.05 7.33 -10.61
CA HIS A 98 -19.26 5.88 -10.77
C HIS A 98 -18.66 5.13 -9.59
N GLN A 99 -19.04 3.87 -9.48
CA GLN A 99 -18.49 2.95 -8.48
C GLN A 99 -17.31 2.17 -9.06
N TYR A 100 -16.47 1.61 -8.17
CA TYR A 100 -15.26 0.89 -8.53
C TYR A 100 -15.39 -0.61 -8.26
N SER A 101 -14.85 -1.43 -9.16
CA SER A 101 -14.75 -2.88 -8.98
C SER A 101 -13.60 -3.27 -8.03
N ALA A 102 -12.59 -2.42 -7.93
CA ALA A 102 -11.53 -2.55 -6.94
C ALA A 102 -11.09 -1.17 -6.43
N ILE A 103 -10.70 -1.12 -5.16
CA ILE A 103 -10.08 0.06 -4.54
C ILE A 103 -8.78 -0.38 -3.88
N LEU A 104 -7.73 0.39 -4.11
CA LEU A 104 -6.42 0.18 -3.50
C LEU A 104 -6.20 1.24 -2.40
N MET A 105 -5.72 0.81 -1.24
CA MET A 105 -5.25 1.66 -0.13
C MET A 105 -3.88 1.13 0.30
N LEU A 106 -2.85 1.54 -0.42
CA LEU A 106 -1.53 0.93 -0.33
C LEU A 106 -0.59 1.79 0.53
N ASP A 107 -0.44 1.43 1.81
CA ASP A 107 0.26 2.19 2.85
C ASP A 107 -0.33 3.61 2.99
N VAL A 108 -1.65 3.65 3.24
CA VAL A 108 -2.45 4.88 3.39
C VAL A 108 -3.05 4.98 4.79
N LEU A 109 -3.63 3.89 5.30
CA LEU A 109 -4.42 3.89 6.54
C LEU A 109 -3.60 4.28 7.77
N GLU A 110 -2.30 4.03 7.77
CA GLU A 110 -1.39 4.44 8.84
C GLU A 110 -1.14 5.95 8.92
N HIS A 111 -1.48 6.69 7.87
CA HIS A 111 -1.35 8.15 7.80
C HIS A 111 -2.63 8.88 8.20
N LEU A 112 -3.75 8.17 8.34
CA LEU A 112 -5.05 8.78 8.56
C LEU A 112 -5.41 8.81 10.04
N ALA A 113 -5.81 9.99 10.53
CA ALA A 113 -6.30 10.14 11.90
C ALA A 113 -7.65 9.44 12.10
N ASP A 114 -8.53 9.47 11.09
CA ASP A 114 -9.78 8.71 11.03
C ASP A 114 -9.71 7.62 9.96
N ALA A 115 -8.90 6.60 10.21
CA ALA A 115 -8.80 5.45 9.32
C ALA A 115 -10.12 4.64 9.20
N PRO A 116 -10.94 4.47 10.28
CA PRO A 116 -12.25 3.83 10.16
C PRO A 116 -13.20 4.58 9.21
N GLY A 117 -13.32 5.89 9.34
CA GLY A 117 -14.16 6.72 8.47
C GLY A 117 -13.72 6.66 7.00
N ALA A 118 -12.41 6.80 6.75
CA ALA A 118 -11.86 6.69 5.41
C ALA A 118 -12.09 5.31 4.78
N LEU A 119 -11.90 4.23 5.55
CA LEU A 119 -12.17 2.88 5.07
C LEU A 119 -13.67 2.65 4.81
N HIS A 120 -14.56 3.18 5.67
CA HIS A 120 -16.01 3.16 5.46
C HIS A 120 -16.39 3.90 4.18
N HIS A 121 -15.83 5.11 3.97
CA HIS A 121 -16.07 5.86 2.74
C HIS A 121 -15.58 5.10 1.50
N ALA A 122 -14.36 4.54 1.53
CA ALA A 122 -13.85 3.71 0.43
C ALA A 122 -14.78 2.52 0.12
N LEU A 123 -15.31 1.84 1.15
CA LEU A 123 -16.30 0.78 0.96
C LEU A 123 -17.58 1.31 0.28
N SER A 124 -18.03 2.52 0.58
CA SER A 124 -19.23 3.11 -0.04
C SER A 124 -19.08 3.32 -1.56
N LEU A 125 -17.85 3.48 -2.03
CA LEU A 125 -17.51 3.69 -3.45
C LEU A 125 -17.39 2.39 -4.25
N LEU A 126 -17.44 1.22 -3.60
CA LEU A 126 -17.41 -0.08 -4.29
C LEU A 126 -18.74 -0.39 -4.98
N GLU A 127 -18.68 -0.94 -6.19
CA GLU A 127 -19.82 -1.61 -6.81
C GLU A 127 -20.22 -2.89 -6.02
N PRO A 128 -21.42 -3.43 -6.20
CA PRO A 128 -21.80 -4.70 -5.59
C PRO A 128 -20.79 -5.82 -5.93
N GLY A 129 -20.19 -6.43 -4.92
CA GLY A 129 -19.12 -7.43 -5.09
C GLY A 129 -17.73 -6.86 -5.34
N GLY A 130 -17.57 -5.54 -5.31
CA GLY A 130 -16.26 -4.89 -5.41
C GLY A 130 -15.36 -5.18 -4.22
N ILE A 131 -14.04 -5.05 -4.39
CA ILE A 131 -12.99 -5.51 -3.47
C ILE A 131 -12.06 -4.36 -3.11
N ILE A 132 -11.70 -4.24 -1.82
CA ILE A 132 -10.60 -3.40 -1.33
C ILE A 132 -9.36 -4.25 -1.16
N PHE A 133 -8.24 -3.71 -1.62
CA PHE A 133 -6.88 -4.20 -1.32
C PHE A 133 -6.16 -3.14 -0.49
N ALA A 134 -5.80 -3.48 0.72
CA ALA A 134 -5.04 -2.60 1.60
C ALA A 134 -3.69 -3.23 1.96
N THR A 135 -2.63 -2.43 1.99
CA THR A 135 -1.39 -2.76 2.66
C THR A 135 -1.11 -1.76 3.75
N VAL A 136 -0.58 -2.23 4.87
CA VAL A 136 -0.19 -1.38 5.99
C VAL A 136 1.11 -1.90 6.62
N PRO A 137 1.92 -1.04 7.25
CA PRO A 137 3.08 -1.48 8.02
C PRO A 137 2.62 -2.30 9.24
N ALA A 138 3.30 -3.42 9.47
CA ALA A 138 2.94 -4.35 10.52
C ALA A 138 3.70 -4.07 11.83
N PHE A 139 3.01 -4.33 12.95
CA PHE A 139 3.46 -4.34 14.35
C PHE A 139 4.08 -3.03 14.86
N MET A 140 3.46 -2.45 15.88
CA MET A 140 4.01 -1.31 16.63
C MET A 140 5.40 -1.59 17.19
N SER A 141 5.71 -2.85 17.50
CA SER A 141 7.06 -3.28 17.91
C SER A 141 8.14 -3.10 16.84
N LEU A 142 7.77 -2.93 15.58
CA LEU A 142 8.69 -2.66 14.46
C LEU A 142 8.78 -1.16 14.10
N TRP A 143 8.26 -0.29 14.96
CA TRP A 143 8.34 1.16 14.76
C TRP A 143 9.79 1.64 14.73
N THR A 144 10.15 2.44 13.71
CA THR A 144 11.48 2.98 13.48
C THR A 144 11.43 4.50 13.23
N ARG A 145 12.57 5.14 13.08
CA ARG A 145 12.66 6.55 12.66
C ARG A 145 12.01 6.80 11.30
N HIS A 146 12.00 5.79 10.43
CA HIS A 146 11.33 5.87 9.13
C HIS A 146 9.82 6.11 9.26
N ASP A 147 9.15 5.53 10.26
CA ASP A 147 7.73 5.79 10.51
C ASP A 147 7.48 7.24 10.92
N ARG A 148 8.38 7.80 11.73
CA ARG A 148 8.31 9.23 12.10
C ARG A 148 8.54 10.15 10.91
N LEU A 149 9.50 9.81 10.04
CA LEU A 149 9.79 10.57 8.82
C LEU A 149 8.57 10.62 7.90
N ASN A 150 7.83 9.51 7.81
CA ASN A 150 6.63 9.40 6.99
C ASN A 150 5.35 9.87 7.70
N HIS A 151 5.46 10.39 8.94
CA HIS A 151 4.30 10.85 9.72
C HIS A 151 3.23 9.76 9.92
N HIS A 152 3.65 8.50 10.14
CA HIS A 152 2.72 7.45 10.49
C HIS A 152 2.10 7.72 11.86
N HIS A 153 0.83 7.41 12.03
CA HIS A 153 0.13 7.43 13.32
C HIS A 153 0.22 6.07 14.02
N THR A 154 0.24 4.99 13.24
CA THR A 154 0.17 3.63 13.78
C THR A 154 0.80 2.61 12.84
N ARG A 155 0.98 1.39 13.37
CA ARG A 155 1.21 0.16 12.63
C ARG A 155 0.18 -0.85 13.05
N TYR A 156 -0.17 -1.76 12.18
CA TYR A 156 -1.27 -2.69 12.41
C TYR A 156 -0.76 -4.13 12.63
N ASP A 157 -1.49 -4.89 13.41
CA ASP A 157 -1.46 -6.35 13.43
C ASP A 157 -2.83 -6.90 13.03
N VAL A 158 -2.96 -8.22 12.95
CA VAL A 158 -4.23 -8.88 12.61
C VAL A 158 -5.36 -8.39 13.53
N ARG A 159 -5.11 -8.26 14.83
CA ARG A 159 -6.12 -7.87 15.81
C ARG A 159 -6.58 -6.43 15.62
N SER A 160 -5.63 -5.50 15.54
CA SER A 160 -5.93 -4.08 15.38
C SER A 160 -6.55 -3.77 14.01
N PHE A 161 -6.11 -4.44 12.94
CA PHE A 161 -6.75 -4.29 11.63
C PHE A 161 -8.17 -4.90 11.59
N THR A 162 -8.39 -6.03 12.26
CA THR A 162 -9.75 -6.61 12.38
C THR A 162 -10.70 -5.67 13.12
N ALA A 163 -10.22 -4.99 14.17
CA ALA A 163 -11.02 -3.98 14.87
C ALA A 163 -11.33 -2.77 13.97
N LEU A 164 -10.34 -2.27 13.20
CA LEU A 164 -10.53 -1.22 12.21
C LEU A 164 -11.57 -1.63 11.15
N ALA A 165 -11.43 -2.82 10.58
CA ALA A 165 -12.34 -3.35 9.57
C ALA A 165 -13.78 -3.48 10.10
N GLY A 166 -13.93 -3.97 11.33
CA GLY A 166 -15.23 -4.06 12.00
C GLY A 166 -15.88 -2.69 12.21
N ALA A 167 -15.11 -1.69 12.65
CA ALA A 167 -15.60 -0.32 12.84
C ALA A 167 -16.03 0.33 11.49
N ALA A 168 -15.35 0.01 10.41
CA ALA A 168 -15.65 0.51 9.07
C ALA A 168 -16.77 -0.26 8.34
N GLY A 169 -17.20 -1.43 8.84
CA GLY A 169 -18.15 -2.31 8.15
C GLY A 169 -17.52 -3.11 7.01
N MET A 170 -16.22 -3.41 7.09
CA MET A 170 -15.50 -4.22 6.14
C MET A 170 -15.56 -5.70 6.51
N ARG A 171 -15.98 -6.55 5.57
CA ARG A 171 -15.74 -8.00 5.63
C ARG A 171 -14.32 -8.28 5.14
N ILE A 172 -13.54 -9.01 5.93
CA ILE A 172 -12.20 -9.46 5.56
C ILE A 172 -12.33 -10.83 4.88
N ASP A 173 -11.87 -10.94 3.64
CA ASP A 173 -11.85 -12.18 2.87
C ASP A 173 -10.49 -12.87 2.94
N HIS A 174 -9.41 -12.07 2.99
CA HIS A 174 -8.04 -12.56 3.12
C HIS A 174 -7.20 -11.56 3.89
N MET A 175 -6.32 -12.05 4.76
CA MET A 175 -5.36 -11.23 5.49
C MET A 175 -4.10 -12.04 5.77
N ARG A 176 -2.93 -11.50 5.41
CA ARG A 176 -1.66 -12.16 5.65
C ARG A 176 -0.51 -11.16 5.80
N TYR A 177 0.50 -11.56 6.55
CA TYR A 177 1.77 -10.85 6.60
C TYR A 177 2.63 -11.19 5.38
N PHE A 178 3.44 -10.22 4.95
CA PHE A 178 4.48 -10.40 3.94
C PHE A 178 5.75 -9.64 4.34
N PHE A 179 6.85 -9.84 3.61
CA PHE A 179 8.16 -9.30 3.97
C PHE A 179 8.62 -9.78 5.37
N ARG A 180 8.73 -11.07 5.54
CA ARG A 180 9.08 -11.70 6.82
C ARG A 180 10.53 -11.47 7.19
N TRP A 181 11.46 -11.65 6.23
CA TRP A 181 12.87 -11.39 6.46
C TRP A 181 13.14 -9.92 6.80
N THR A 182 12.38 -8.99 6.23
CA THR A 182 12.53 -7.56 6.56
C THR A 182 12.04 -7.23 7.96
N ALA A 183 11.17 -8.03 8.56
CA ALA A 183 10.81 -7.89 9.96
C ALA A 183 12.05 -8.08 10.87
N ALA A 184 12.86 -9.11 10.60
CA ALA A 184 14.12 -9.30 11.30
C ALA A 184 15.10 -8.14 11.08
N ALA A 185 15.21 -7.65 9.83
CA ALA A 185 16.02 -6.47 9.52
C ALA A 185 15.55 -5.21 10.28
N LYS A 186 14.23 -4.98 10.39
CA LYS A 186 13.67 -3.87 11.17
C LYS A 186 13.94 -3.99 12.66
N ILE A 187 13.93 -5.19 13.22
CA ILE A 187 14.33 -5.41 14.63
C ILE A 187 15.80 -4.99 14.82
N ALA A 188 16.70 -5.43 13.93
CA ALA A 188 18.10 -5.02 13.96
C ALA A 188 18.24 -3.49 13.83
N THR A 189 17.51 -2.86 12.91
CA THR A 189 17.49 -1.40 12.76
C THR A 189 17.06 -0.72 14.06
N ARG A 190 16.03 -1.20 14.73
CA ARG A 190 15.61 -0.64 16.04
C ARG A 190 16.69 -0.71 17.10
N VAL A 191 17.39 -1.84 17.18
CA VAL A 191 18.50 -1.99 18.13
C VAL A 191 19.58 -0.96 17.81
N VAL A 192 19.95 -0.79 16.55
CA VAL A 192 20.92 0.22 16.12
C VAL A 192 20.42 1.63 16.43
N GLU A 193 19.17 1.94 16.14
CA GLU A 193 18.56 3.24 16.44
C GLU A 193 18.51 3.56 17.94
N TRP A 194 18.38 2.53 18.77
CA TRP A 194 18.45 2.68 20.23
C TRP A 194 19.87 2.96 20.73
N LEU A 195 20.86 2.30 20.13
CA LEU A 195 22.28 2.46 20.51
C LEU A 195 22.91 3.74 19.94
N VAL A 196 22.49 4.16 18.75
CA VAL A 196 23.08 5.28 18.02
C VAL A 196 22.00 6.33 17.74
N PRO A 197 21.98 7.44 18.51
CA PRO A 197 21.10 8.57 18.18
C PRO A 197 21.43 9.14 16.80
N GLY A 198 20.40 9.64 16.11
CA GLY A 198 20.59 10.27 14.80
C GLY A 198 19.23 10.60 14.15
N ASP A 199 19.28 11.37 13.08
CA ASP A 199 18.09 11.74 12.31
C ASP A 199 17.65 10.61 11.35
N PRO A 200 16.38 10.53 11.04
CA PRO A 200 15.88 9.62 10.03
C PRO A 200 16.48 9.95 8.65
N ARG A 201 16.83 8.93 7.89
CA ARG A 201 17.33 9.09 6.53
C ARG A 201 16.30 8.57 5.54
N SER A 202 16.09 9.32 4.46
CA SER A 202 15.29 8.85 3.33
C SER A 202 15.93 7.60 2.71
N PRO A 203 15.14 6.62 2.28
CA PRO A 203 15.67 5.45 1.60
C PRO A 203 16.39 5.83 0.30
N GLU A 204 17.38 5.05 -0.05
CA GLU A 204 18.16 5.18 -1.28
C GLU A 204 18.15 3.85 -2.03
N VAL A 205 18.28 3.93 -3.36
CA VAL A 205 18.41 2.72 -4.17
C VAL A 205 19.77 2.09 -3.90
N PRO A 206 19.84 0.86 -3.37
CA PRO A 206 21.12 0.19 -3.10
C PRO A 206 21.92 -0.04 -4.38
N ALA A 207 23.23 -0.30 -4.24
CA ALA A 207 24.06 -0.73 -5.37
C ALA A 207 23.39 -1.88 -6.13
N ALA A 208 23.50 -1.89 -7.47
CA ALA A 208 22.72 -2.74 -8.35
C ALA A 208 22.72 -4.24 -7.99
N MET A 209 23.87 -4.75 -7.54
CA MET A 209 24.00 -6.16 -7.12
C MET A 209 23.22 -6.43 -5.83
N ILE A 210 23.34 -5.57 -4.84
CA ILE A 210 22.62 -5.68 -3.55
C ILE A 210 21.11 -5.55 -3.81
N ASN A 211 20.72 -4.54 -4.58
CA ASN A 211 19.32 -4.29 -4.90
C ASN A 211 18.66 -5.50 -5.59
N ARG A 212 19.39 -6.14 -6.52
CA ARG A 212 18.94 -7.35 -7.22
C ARG A 212 18.84 -8.55 -6.27
N ALA A 213 19.83 -8.73 -5.39
CA ALA A 213 19.84 -9.82 -4.40
C ALA A 213 18.66 -9.68 -3.41
N LEU A 214 18.40 -8.48 -2.89
CA LEU A 214 17.29 -8.22 -1.97
C LEU A 214 15.92 -8.42 -2.65
N TYR A 215 15.79 -8.01 -3.92
CA TYR A 215 14.60 -8.30 -4.71
C TYR A 215 14.41 -9.81 -4.88
N GLY A 216 15.47 -10.53 -5.27
CA GLY A 216 15.44 -11.99 -5.44
C GLY A 216 15.05 -12.72 -4.16
N LEU A 217 15.63 -12.31 -3.01
CA LEU A 217 15.29 -12.84 -1.69
C LEU A 217 13.81 -12.63 -1.36
N SER A 218 13.28 -11.43 -1.58
CA SER A 218 11.87 -11.13 -1.33
C SER A 218 10.95 -11.95 -2.24
N ARG A 219 11.31 -12.15 -3.50
CA ARG A 219 10.54 -12.97 -4.43
C ARG A 219 10.60 -14.46 -4.09
N MET A 220 11.76 -14.94 -3.61
CA MET A 220 11.91 -16.30 -3.14
C MET A 220 11.06 -16.56 -1.89
N GLU A 221 11.13 -15.65 -0.90
CA GLU A 221 10.28 -15.71 0.29
C GLU A 221 8.80 -15.84 -0.10
N GLU A 222 8.32 -14.96 -0.98
CA GLU A 222 6.92 -14.95 -1.40
C GLU A 222 6.51 -16.25 -2.10
N ARG A 223 7.38 -16.81 -2.96
CA ARG A 223 7.10 -18.07 -3.64
C ARG A 223 7.08 -19.31 -2.73
N VAL A 224 7.98 -19.32 -1.75
CA VAL A 224 8.17 -20.51 -0.88
C VAL A 224 7.21 -20.51 0.29
N ILE A 225 7.05 -19.37 0.94
CA ILE A 225 6.27 -19.27 2.18
C ILE A 225 5.13 -18.23 2.12
N GLY A 226 4.92 -17.58 0.97
CA GLY A 226 3.87 -16.55 0.81
C GLY A 226 2.47 -17.07 1.09
N GLY A 227 2.17 -18.32 0.70
CA GLY A 227 0.89 -19.00 0.96
C GLY A 227 0.75 -19.61 2.36
N LEU A 228 1.82 -19.64 3.17
CA LEU A 228 1.74 -20.23 4.52
C LEU A 228 1.20 -19.21 5.54
N PRO A 229 0.43 -19.64 6.55
CA PRO A 229 -0.13 -18.79 7.60
C PRO A 229 0.94 -18.41 8.65
N VAL A 230 2.00 -17.75 8.20
CA VAL A 230 3.08 -17.30 9.09
C VAL A 230 2.64 -16.03 9.82
N PRO A 231 2.65 -15.99 11.17
CA PRO A 231 2.04 -14.93 11.96
C PRO A 231 2.92 -13.67 12.11
N PHE A 232 3.87 -13.44 11.23
CA PHE A 232 4.72 -12.25 11.25
C PHE A 232 5.20 -11.83 9.86
N GLY A 233 5.56 -10.56 9.74
CA GLY A 233 6.14 -9.90 8.59
C GLY A 233 6.28 -8.41 8.89
N SER A 234 6.91 -7.62 8.04
CA SER A 234 6.99 -6.16 8.25
C SER A 234 5.81 -5.39 7.67
N SER A 235 4.98 -6.06 6.89
CA SER A 235 3.78 -5.50 6.25
C SER A 235 2.63 -6.50 6.31
N LEU A 236 1.41 -5.99 6.35
CA LEU A 236 0.15 -6.73 6.34
C LEU A 236 -0.60 -6.41 5.04
N LEU A 237 -1.01 -7.43 4.31
CA LEU A 237 -1.92 -7.34 3.17
C LEU A 237 -3.31 -7.77 3.64
N VAL A 238 -4.30 -6.98 3.28
CA VAL A 238 -5.70 -7.25 3.57
C VAL A 238 -6.52 -7.12 2.30
N VAL A 239 -7.42 -8.07 2.09
CA VAL A 239 -8.38 -8.09 0.98
C VAL A 239 -9.77 -8.30 1.56
N GLY A 240 -10.75 -7.53 1.11
CA GLY A 240 -12.13 -7.65 1.58
C GLY A 240 -13.07 -6.73 0.85
N GLY A 241 -14.30 -6.64 1.32
CA GLY A 241 -15.34 -5.82 0.72
C GLY A 241 -16.39 -5.42 1.74
N ARG A 242 -17.52 -4.93 1.26
CA ARG A 242 -18.64 -4.58 2.17
C ARG A 242 -19.10 -5.82 2.96
N ALA A 243 -19.39 -5.64 4.24
CA ALA A 243 -20.22 -6.59 4.97
C ALA A 243 -21.62 -6.62 4.35
N ARG A 244 -22.19 -7.83 4.26
CA ARG A 244 -23.57 -8.00 3.74
C ARG A 244 -24.60 -7.55 4.75
#